data_1bf9e7dff11e8508ff6271239703b94c
#
_entry.id   1bf9e7dff11e8508ff6271239703b94c
#
_cell.length_a   1.000
_cell.length_b   1.000
_cell.length_c   1.000
_cell.angle_alpha   90.00
_cell.angle_beta   90.00
_cell.angle_gamma   90.00
#
_symmetry.space_group_name_H-M   'P 1'
#
loop_
_entity.id
_entity.type
_entity.pdbx_description
1 polymer ?
#
loop_
_entity_poly.entity_id
_entity_poly.type
_entity_poly.pdbx_seq_one_letter_code
_entity_poly.pdbx_strand_id
1 'polypeptide(L)'
;MKERVSAATNRRYPFTMICSVYRLARSSGYAAGRGIGRPVATKPGPQPEVSDQELLKEIRCEIESCPFVGEGHRKVHCRLNKRGIVVGRGRVLRLMRQDRLLVPQRTRRVHGNAAHDGTIVTNRSNQMWGTDGTRFYRRRDGWCWFFGAIDHASVKVVGHHVAKIGDRFAALEPIKQGITENFGGYAGAIAAGLKLRLDWGTQYTSHVFEGETRWLGIELSHAFVAEPQCNGVAERFMRTVKEECLWLFDFENLEQARAHIAAFIDLYNHEWLIERLGYRTPAVAHRELLQEAA
;
A
#
# COMPACT_ATOMS: atom_id res chain seq x y z
N MET A 1 -35.05 -5.09 -43.29
CA MET A 1 -36.16 -6.08 -43.11
C MET A 1 -37.49 -5.48 -42.66
N LYS A 2 -37.54 -4.43 -41.86
CA LYS A 2 -38.81 -3.76 -41.45
C LYS A 2 -39.67 -3.26 -42.62
N GLU A 3 -39.11 -3.09 -43.78
CA GLU A 3 -39.79 -2.54 -44.97
C GLU A 3 -40.16 -3.65 -46.00
N ARG A 4 -39.79 -4.89 -45.76
CA ARG A 4 -40.15 -5.99 -46.66
C ARG A 4 -41.57 -6.47 -46.40
N VAL A 5 -42.27 -6.76 -47.51
CA VAL A 5 -43.64 -7.19 -47.53
C VAL A 5 -43.68 -8.68 -47.81
N SER A 6 -44.57 -9.43 -47.15
CA SER A 6 -44.82 -10.85 -47.36
C SER A 6 -45.36 -11.08 -48.78
N ALA A 7 -44.77 -11.94 -49.53
CA ALA A 7 -45.24 -12.30 -50.88
C ALA A 7 -46.64 -12.98 -50.88
N ALA A 8 -46.98 -13.66 -49.75
CA ALA A 8 -48.28 -14.38 -49.65
C ALA A 8 -49.42 -13.46 -49.16
N THR A 9 -49.14 -12.42 -48.36
CA THR A 9 -50.19 -11.64 -47.72
C THR A 9 -50.15 -10.14 -48.11
N ASN A 10 -49.14 -9.75 -48.87
CA ASN A 10 -48.84 -8.35 -49.23
C ASN A 10 -48.82 -7.35 -48.07
N ARG A 11 -48.54 -7.86 -46.86
CA ARG A 11 -48.43 -7.06 -45.62
C ARG A 11 -46.99 -7.02 -45.09
N ARG A 12 -46.64 -5.93 -44.44
CA ARG A 12 -45.29 -5.81 -43.78
C ARG A 12 -45.18 -6.83 -42.65
N TYR A 13 -44.04 -7.47 -42.49
CA TYR A 13 -43.79 -8.36 -41.37
C TYR A 13 -43.83 -7.58 -40.03
N PRO A 14 -44.64 -8.04 -39.06
CA PRO A 14 -44.66 -7.45 -37.73
C PRO A 14 -43.26 -7.49 -37.10
N PHE A 15 -42.87 -6.38 -36.48
CA PHE A 15 -41.56 -6.29 -35.82
C PHE A 15 -41.34 -7.37 -34.75
N THR A 16 -42.42 -7.74 -34.06
CA THR A 16 -42.44 -8.83 -33.09
C THR A 16 -42.08 -10.19 -33.73
N MET A 17 -42.57 -10.45 -34.93
CA MET A 17 -42.25 -11.68 -35.69
C MET A 17 -40.79 -11.67 -36.14
N ILE A 18 -40.28 -10.55 -36.62
CA ILE A 18 -38.86 -10.37 -36.97
C ILE A 18 -37.95 -10.67 -35.77
N CYS A 19 -38.24 -10.05 -34.62
CA CYS A 19 -37.48 -10.28 -33.39
C CYS A 19 -37.52 -11.76 -32.94
N SER A 20 -38.67 -12.41 -33.06
CA SER A 20 -38.81 -13.85 -32.72
C SER A 20 -37.96 -14.75 -33.61
N VAL A 21 -38.01 -14.56 -34.94
CA VAL A 21 -37.25 -15.38 -35.91
C VAL A 21 -35.74 -15.20 -35.70
N TYR A 22 -35.29 -13.99 -35.43
CA TYR A 22 -33.86 -13.70 -35.22
C TYR A 22 -33.42 -13.84 -33.74
N ARG A 23 -34.28 -14.30 -32.85
CA ARG A 23 -34.03 -14.43 -31.39
C ARG A 23 -33.46 -13.15 -30.76
N LEU A 24 -33.96 -12.00 -31.19
CA LEU A 24 -33.57 -10.68 -30.69
C LEU A 24 -34.59 -10.16 -29.69
N ALA A 25 -34.12 -9.64 -28.57
CA ALA A 25 -35.01 -8.92 -27.64
C ALA A 25 -35.61 -7.69 -28.35
N ARG A 26 -36.92 -7.49 -28.22
CA ARG A 26 -37.63 -6.33 -28.82
C ARG A 26 -37.03 -4.99 -28.40
N SER A 27 -36.58 -4.88 -27.14
CA SER A 27 -35.86 -3.71 -26.60
C SER A 27 -34.60 -3.37 -27.37
N SER A 28 -33.80 -4.37 -27.75
CA SER A 28 -32.58 -4.18 -28.54
C SER A 28 -32.87 -3.67 -29.95
N GLY A 29 -33.91 -4.21 -30.57
CA GLY A 29 -34.35 -3.77 -31.90
C GLY A 29 -34.91 -2.34 -31.92
N TYR A 30 -35.57 -1.91 -30.86
CA TYR A 30 -36.02 -0.49 -30.73
C TYR A 30 -34.83 0.42 -30.35
N ALA A 31 -33.86 -0.07 -29.57
CA ALA A 31 -32.67 0.69 -29.21
C ALA A 31 -31.79 0.98 -30.45
N ALA A 32 -31.63 -0.01 -31.33
CA ALA A 32 -30.87 0.17 -32.59
C ALA A 32 -31.51 1.21 -33.52
N GLY A 33 -32.85 1.33 -33.55
CA GLY A 33 -33.56 2.33 -34.34
C GLY A 33 -33.56 3.75 -33.73
N ARG A 34 -33.20 3.88 -32.46
CA ARG A 34 -33.11 5.17 -31.74
C ARG A 34 -31.74 5.85 -31.83
N GLY A 35 -30.71 5.14 -32.36
CA GLY A 35 -29.33 5.60 -32.37
C GLY A 35 -28.93 6.60 -33.46
N ILE A 36 -29.77 6.86 -34.45
CA ILE A 36 -29.48 7.80 -35.52
C ILE A 36 -30.07 9.17 -35.17
N GLY A 37 -29.22 10.12 -34.71
CA GLY A 37 -29.58 11.51 -34.50
C GLY A 37 -29.98 11.92 -33.08
N ARG A 38 -29.72 11.10 -32.04
CA ARG A 38 -29.85 11.58 -30.66
C ARG A 38 -28.59 12.36 -30.25
N PRO A 39 -28.73 13.56 -29.66
CA PRO A 39 -27.63 14.16 -28.94
C PRO A 39 -27.17 13.20 -27.88
N VAL A 40 -25.83 13.10 -27.72
CA VAL A 40 -25.23 12.27 -26.67
C VAL A 40 -25.97 12.56 -25.37
N ALA A 41 -26.65 11.54 -24.83
CA ALA A 41 -27.43 11.73 -23.61
C ALA A 41 -26.50 12.19 -22.52
N THR A 42 -26.65 13.41 -22.08
CA THR A 42 -25.99 13.92 -20.88
C THR A 42 -26.38 12.99 -19.72
N LYS A 43 -25.39 12.48 -18.99
CA LYS A 43 -25.65 11.60 -17.86
C LYS A 43 -26.62 12.31 -16.90
N PRO A 44 -27.70 11.64 -16.48
CA PRO A 44 -28.61 12.23 -15.51
C PRO A 44 -27.88 12.41 -14.19
N GLY A 45 -28.01 13.55 -13.56
CA GLY A 45 -27.41 13.91 -12.28
C GLY A 45 -26.90 15.34 -12.25
N PRO A 46 -26.61 15.89 -11.07
CA PRO A 46 -26.02 17.22 -10.94
C PRO A 46 -24.68 17.25 -11.67
N GLN A 47 -24.40 18.37 -12.33
CA GLN A 47 -23.10 18.59 -12.98
C GLN A 47 -22.04 18.69 -11.89
N PRO A 48 -20.88 18.01 -12.04
CA PRO A 48 -19.81 18.14 -11.08
C PRO A 48 -19.20 19.55 -11.14
N GLU A 49 -18.84 20.11 -10.00
CA GLU A 49 -18.20 21.43 -9.88
C GLU A 49 -16.91 21.54 -10.69
N VAL A 50 -16.14 20.46 -10.74
CA VAL A 50 -14.87 20.38 -11.48
C VAL A 50 -15.07 19.51 -12.72
N SER A 51 -14.66 19.99 -13.90
CA SER A 51 -14.73 19.22 -15.16
C SER A 51 -13.78 18.01 -15.13
N ASP A 52 -13.99 17.01 -16.01
CA ASP A 52 -13.08 15.86 -16.11
C ASP A 52 -11.67 16.27 -16.58
N GLN A 53 -11.55 17.31 -17.40
CA GLN A 53 -10.26 17.81 -17.87
C GLN A 53 -9.47 18.51 -16.76
N GLU A 54 -10.12 19.35 -15.97
CA GLU A 54 -9.52 20.01 -14.80
C GLU A 54 -9.11 18.99 -13.75
N LEU A 55 -10.01 18.04 -13.44
CA LEU A 55 -9.71 16.98 -12.49
C LEU A 55 -8.52 16.12 -12.93
N LEU A 56 -8.40 15.84 -14.23
CA LEU A 56 -7.26 15.10 -14.76
C LEU A 56 -5.94 15.86 -14.60
N LYS A 57 -5.95 17.19 -14.78
CA LYS A 57 -4.78 18.03 -14.49
C LYS A 57 -4.38 17.96 -13.01
N GLU A 58 -5.36 18.05 -12.12
CA GLU A 58 -5.11 17.93 -10.66
C GLU A 58 -4.57 16.55 -10.29
N ILE A 59 -5.11 15.47 -10.90
CA ILE A 59 -4.59 14.11 -10.70
C ILE A 59 -3.13 13.99 -11.14
N ARG A 60 -2.77 14.53 -12.30
CA ARG A 60 -1.37 14.53 -12.80
C ARG A 60 -0.45 15.33 -11.88
N CYS A 61 -0.87 16.55 -11.51
CA CYS A 61 -0.13 17.37 -10.58
C CYS A 61 0.12 16.66 -9.23
N GLU A 62 -0.89 15.96 -8.71
CA GLU A 62 -0.76 15.19 -7.47
C GLU A 62 0.23 14.03 -7.61
N ILE A 63 0.20 13.31 -8.73
CA ILE A 63 1.13 12.20 -8.99
C ILE A 63 2.57 12.72 -9.17
N GLU A 64 2.75 13.81 -9.88
CA GLU A 64 4.07 14.41 -10.15
C GLU A 64 4.71 15.02 -8.90
N SER A 65 3.89 15.62 -8.02
CA SER A 65 4.36 16.19 -6.75
C SER A 65 4.57 15.17 -5.64
N CYS A 66 4.02 13.95 -5.80
CA CYS A 66 4.12 12.90 -4.80
C CYS A 66 5.54 12.33 -4.74
N PRO A 67 6.18 12.23 -3.55
CA PRO A 67 7.51 11.64 -3.41
C PRO A 67 7.53 10.12 -3.64
N PHE A 68 6.37 9.48 -3.77
CA PHE A 68 6.23 8.04 -3.94
C PHE A 68 5.77 7.67 -5.35
N VAL A 69 6.41 6.68 -5.94
CA VAL A 69 6.16 6.27 -7.34
C VAL A 69 4.94 5.36 -7.47
N GLY A 70 4.62 4.59 -6.45
CA GLY A 70 3.63 3.51 -6.50
C GLY A 70 2.24 3.88 -5.95
N GLU A 71 1.84 5.15 -5.90
CA GLU A 71 0.53 5.51 -5.34
C GLU A 71 -0.65 5.24 -6.30
N GLY A 72 -1.57 4.37 -5.85
CA GLY A 72 -2.78 4.04 -6.60
C GLY A 72 -3.92 5.06 -6.41
N HIS A 73 -4.96 4.94 -7.23
CA HIS A 73 -6.13 5.84 -7.25
C HIS A 73 -6.78 6.13 -5.89
N ARG A 74 -6.67 5.22 -4.92
CA ARG A 74 -7.25 5.42 -3.57
C ARG A 74 -6.50 6.49 -2.79
N LYS A 75 -5.18 6.48 -2.85
CA LYS A 75 -4.34 7.49 -2.20
C LYS A 75 -4.45 8.83 -2.92
N VAL A 76 -4.38 8.84 -4.25
CA VAL A 76 -4.60 10.06 -5.07
C VAL A 76 -5.94 10.70 -4.74
N HIS A 77 -7.03 9.92 -4.70
CA HIS A 77 -8.35 10.41 -4.27
C HIS A 77 -8.31 11.03 -2.86
N CYS A 78 -7.65 10.38 -1.91
CA CYS A 78 -7.51 10.90 -0.55
C CYS A 78 -6.74 12.24 -0.52
N ARG A 79 -5.63 12.35 -1.25
CA ARG A 79 -4.83 13.59 -1.33
C ARG A 79 -5.62 14.74 -1.96
N LEU A 80 -6.36 14.48 -3.06
CA LEU A 80 -7.23 15.46 -3.69
C LEU A 80 -8.28 16.00 -2.71
N ASN A 81 -8.95 15.10 -1.98
CA ASN A 81 -9.94 15.51 -0.99
C ASN A 81 -9.33 16.32 0.17
N LYS A 82 -8.12 15.98 0.63
CA LYS A 82 -7.39 16.78 1.64
C LYS A 82 -7.03 18.17 1.14
N ARG A 83 -6.87 18.36 -0.16
CA ARG A 83 -6.66 19.68 -0.82
C ARG A 83 -7.98 20.42 -1.08
N GLY A 84 -9.12 19.87 -0.67
CA GLY A 84 -10.44 20.50 -0.87
C GLY A 84 -11.11 20.16 -2.21
N ILE A 85 -10.51 19.29 -3.04
CA ILE A 85 -11.10 18.85 -4.31
C ILE A 85 -12.01 17.65 -4.03
N VAL A 86 -13.27 17.93 -3.70
CA VAL A 86 -14.25 16.89 -3.35
C VAL A 86 -14.69 16.14 -4.59
N VAL A 87 -14.30 14.88 -4.69
CA VAL A 87 -14.55 14.04 -5.86
C VAL A 87 -14.79 12.59 -5.47
N GLY A 88 -15.65 11.88 -6.21
CA GLY A 88 -15.90 10.47 -5.97
C GLY A 88 -14.74 9.57 -6.41
N ARG A 89 -14.36 8.58 -5.59
CA ARG A 89 -13.27 7.62 -5.86
C ARG A 89 -13.40 6.92 -7.22
N GLY A 90 -14.63 6.55 -7.62
CA GLY A 90 -14.91 5.93 -8.92
C GLY A 90 -14.57 6.83 -10.11
N ARG A 91 -14.76 8.15 -9.96
CA ARG A 91 -14.41 9.13 -10.99
C ARG A 91 -12.89 9.24 -11.14
N VAL A 92 -12.15 9.33 -10.04
CA VAL A 92 -10.68 9.33 -10.05
C VAL A 92 -10.16 8.05 -10.71
N LEU A 93 -10.65 6.87 -10.29
CA LEU A 93 -10.26 5.59 -10.90
C LEU A 93 -10.51 5.56 -12.41
N ARG A 94 -11.66 6.06 -12.86
CA ARG A 94 -12.03 6.09 -14.28
C ARG A 94 -11.05 6.95 -15.08
N LEU A 95 -10.79 8.16 -14.62
CA LEU A 95 -9.86 9.09 -15.28
C LEU A 95 -8.43 8.56 -15.31
N MET A 96 -7.92 8.07 -14.17
CA MET A 96 -6.58 7.46 -14.12
C MET A 96 -6.46 6.24 -15.05
N ARG A 97 -7.53 5.43 -15.20
CA ARG A 97 -7.53 4.30 -16.14
C ARG A 97 -7.52 4.76 -17.57
N GLN A 98 -8.33 5.75 -17.93
CA GLN A 98 -8.41 6.31 -19.28
C GLN A 98 -7.08 6.92 -19.73
N ASP A 99 -6.39 7.57 -18.80
CA ASP A 99 -5.11 8.25 -19.04
C ASP A 99 -3.87 7.38 -18.73
N ARG A 100 -4.04 6.08 -18.47
CA ARG A 100 -2.98 5.11 -18.19
C ARG A 100 -2.08 5.47 -16.99
N LEU A 101 -2.62 6.16 -16.01
CA LEU A 101 -1.92 6.57 -14.78
C LEU A 101 -2.01 5.54 -13.65
N LEU A 102 -2.64 4.39 -13.88
CA LEU A 102 -2.73 3.34 -12.86
C LEU A 102 -1.41 2.59 -12.73
N VAL A 103 -0.99 2.39 -11.50
CA VAL A 103 0.13 1.52 -11.16
C VAL A 103 -0.20 0.08 -11.60
N PRO A 104 0.75 -0.70 -12.15
CA PRO A 104 0.54 -2.09 -12.53
C PRO A 104 -0.04 -2.90 -11.38
N GLN A 105 -1.14 -3.61 -11.65
CA GLN A 105 -1.73 -4.49 -10.65
C GLN A 105 -0.81 -5.70 -10.43
N ARG A 106 -0.45 -5.92 -9.18
CA ARG A 106 0.26 -7.13 -8.79
C ARG A 106 -0.72 -8.29 -8.74
N THR A 107 -0.40 -9.38 -9.39
CA THR A 107 -1.14 -10.63 -9.25
C THR A 107 -1.04 -11.10 -7.80
N ARG A 108 -2.20 -11.22 -7.14
CA ARG A 108 -2.27 -11.80 -5.80
C ARG A 108 -1.87 -13.26 -5.92
N ARG A 109 -0.72 -13.66 -5.37
CA ARG A 109 -0.44 -15.07 -5.17
C ARG A 109 -1.47 -15.60 -4.18
N VAL A 110 -2.22 -16.60 -4.58
CA VAL A 110 -3.07 -17.38 -3.69
C VAL A 110 -2.11 -18.17 -2.81
N HIS A 111 -1.90 -17.70 -1.57
CA HIS A 111 -1.15 -18.46 -0.58
C HIS A 111 -2.09 -19.50 0.04
N GLY A 112 -1.59 -20.74 0.12
CA GLY A 112 -2.34 -21.88 0.60
C GLY A 112 -2.73 -21.78 2.06
N ASN A 113 -3.63 -22.66 2.40
CA ASN A 113 -4.19 -23.04 3.69
C ASN A 113 -4.82 -21.89 4.51
N ALA A 114 -6.16 -21.79 4.37
CA ALA A 114 -7.02 -20.91 5.16
C ALA A 114 -7.17 -21.35 6.63
N ALA A 115 -6.36 -22.29 7.11
CA ALA A 115 -6.48 -22.86 8.46
C ALA A 115 -5.96 -21.93 9.56
N HIS A 116 -5.20 -20.90 9.22
CA HIS A 116 -4.72 -19.91 10.18
C HIS A 116 -5.24 -18.53 9.84
N ASP A 117 -6.15 -18.04 10.68
CA ASP A 117 -6.57 -16.65 10.74
C ASP A 117 -5.46 -15.77 11.37
N GLY A 118 -4.20 -16.04 10.96
CA GLY A 118 -2.94 -15.54 11.53
C GLY A 118 -2.73 -14.04 11.51
N THR A 119 -3.79 -13.24 11.61
CA THR A 119 -3.70 -11.79 11.71
C THR A 119 -3.47 -11.39 13.15
N ILE A 120 -2.21 -11.09 13.50
CA ILE A 120 -1.92 -10.42 14.77
C ILE A 120 -2.45 -9.00 14.67
N VAL A 121 -3.49 -8.70 15.42
CA VAL A 121 -4.06 -7.36 15.54
C VAL A 121 -3.54 -6.74 16.84
N THR A 122 -2.84 -5.60 16.70
CA THR A 122 -2.42 -4.77 17.83
C THR A 122 -3.21 -3.47 17.78
N ASN A 123 -3.70 -3.03 18.94
CA ASN A 123 -4.55 -1.85 19.06
C ASN A 123 -3.81 -0.63 19.59
N ARG A 124 -2.56 -0.81 20.06
CA ARG A 124 -1.76 0.25 20.67
C ARG A 124 -0.37 0.29 20.06
N SER A 125 0.17 1.49 19.92
CA SER A 125 1.58 1.67 19.60
C SER A 125 2.46 1.13 20.71
N ASN A 126 3.65 0.66 20.35
CA ASN A 126 4.65 0.06 21.25
C ASN A 126 4.16 -1.20 22.00
N GLN A 127 3.09 -1.85 21.54
CA GLN A 127 2.68 -3.17 22.02
C GLN A 127 3.47 -4.29 21.35
N MET A 128 3.70 -4.17 20.05
CA MET A 128 4.47 -5.12 19.27
C MET A 128 5.19 -4.40 18.13
N TRP A 129 6.47 -4.69 18.00
CA TRP A 129 7.27 -4.31 16.84
C TRP A 129 7.59 -5.54 15.99
N GLY A 130 7.80 -5.34 14.70
CA GLY A 130 8.37 -6.32 13.80
C GLY A 130 9.72 -5.85 13.31
N THR A 131 10.68 -6.75 13.18
CA THR A 131 11.97 -6.46 12.58
C THR A 131 12.26 -7.42 11.44
N ASP A 132 12.95 -6.92 10.44
CA ASP A 132 13.40 -7.71 9.28
C ASP A 132 14.61 -7.04 8.63
N GLY A 133 15.34 -7.80 7.83
CA GLY A 133 16.52 -7.32 7.13
C GLY A 133 16.50 -7.68 5.65
N THR A 134 17.04 -6.80 4.82
CA THR A 134 17.18 -7.08 3.39
C THR A 134 18.53 -6.64 2.86
N ARG A 135 19.01 -7.32 1.80
CA ARG A 135 20.24 -6.96 1.12
C ARG A 135 19.94 -6.10 -0.10
N PHE A 136 20.88 -5.19 -0.38
CA PHE A 136 20.90 -4.40 -1.62
C PHE A 136 22.34 -4.17 -2.08
N TYR A 137 22.50 -3.82 -3.35
CA TYR A 137 23.81 -3.67 -3.97
C TYR A 137 24.20 -2.19 -4.12
N ARG A 138 25.49 -1.88 -4.03
CA ARG A 138 26.11 -0.58 -4.26
C ARG A 138 27.34 -0.73 -5.14
N ARG A 139 27.65 0.28 -5.92
CA ARG A 139 28.74 0.20 -6.93
C ARG A 139 30.10 -0.02 -6.32
N ARG A 140 30.49 0.75 -5.30
CA ARG A 140 31.83 0.68 -4.71
C ARG A 140 31.97 -0.38 -3.62
N ASP A 141 30.95 -0.52 -2.78
CA ASP A 141 31.05 -1.33 -1.57
C ASP A 141 30.41 -2.73 -1.69
N GLY A 142 29.78 -3.03 -2.83
CA GLY A 142 29.12 -4.30 -3.07
C GLY A 142 27.83 -4.48 -2.28
N TRP A 143 27.56 -5.70 -1.84
CA TRP A 143 26.36 -6.03 -1.08
C TRP A 143 26.36 -5.43 0.32
N CYS A 144 25.22 -4.88 0.71
CA CYS A 144 24.97 -4.31 2.01
C CYS A 144 23.62 -4.71 2.55
N TRP A 145 23.40 -4.43 3.81
CA TRP A 145 22.20 -4.77 4.53
C TRP A 145 21.46 -3.50 4.96
N PHE A 146 20.15 -3.56 4.85
CA PHE A 146 19.22 -2.66 5.50
C PHE A 146 18.44 -3.47 6.53
N PHE A 147 18.39 -3.00 7.77
CA PHE A 147 17.55 -3.51 8.84
C PHE A 147 16.54 -2.45 9.24
N GLY A 148 15.31 -2.85 9.53
CA GLY A 148 14.26 -1.96 9.97
C GLY A 148 13.42 -2.57 11.07
N ALA A 149 12.99 -1.73 12.02
CA ALA A 149 12.01 -2.07 13.04
C ALA A 149 10.75 -1.23 12.83
N ILE A 150 9.59 -1.85 12.88
CA ILE A 150 8.32 -1.23 12.57
C ILE A 150 7.27 -1.58 13.63
N ASP A 151 6.52 -0.59 14.09
CA ASP A 151 5.39 -0.79 14.98
C ASP A 151 4.22 -1.46 14.26
N HIS A 152 3.66 -2.51 14.82
CA HIS A 152 2.60 -3.28 14.18
C HIS A 152 1.27 -2.54 14.06
N ALA A 153 0.91 -1.72 15.06
CA ALA A 153 -0.34 -0.99 15.09
C ALA A 153 -0.34 0.17 14.09
N SER A 154 0.62 1.05 14.22
CA SER A 154 0.75 2.30 13.44
C SER A 154 1.47 2.15 12.11
N VAL A 155 2.24 1.06 11.93
CA VAL A 155 3.23 0.85 10.85
C VAL A 155 4.28 1.96 10.76
N LYS A 156 4.54 2.68 11.85
CA LYS A 156 5.66 3.61 11.96
C LYS A 156 6.96 2.82 11.97
N VAL A 157 7.92 3.25 11.18
CA VAL A 157 9.31 2.78 11.31
C VAL A 157 9.89 3.43 12.54
N VAL A 158 10.15 2.63 13.55
CA VAL A 158 10.67 3.09 14.86
C VAL A 158 12.19 3.11 14.92
N GLY A 159 12.85 2.38 13.99
CA GLY A 159 14.29 2.41 13.86
C GLY A 159 14.74 1.75 12.57
N HIS A 160 15.91 2.16 12.09
CA HIS A 160 16.51 1.59 10.88
C HIS A 160 18.05 1.66 10.93
N HIS A 161 18.68 0.75 10.22
CA HIS A 161 20.15 0.74 10.12
C HIS A 161 20.62 0.21 8.77
N VAL A 162 21.73 0.78 8.29
CA VAL A 162 22.40 0.34 7.05
C VAL A 162 23.83 -0.06 7.36
N ALA A 163 24.17 -1.32 7.09
CA ALA A 163 25.46 -1.89 7.40
C ALA A 163 26.08 -2.62 6.20
N LYS A 164 27.41 -2.71 6.19
CA LYS A 164 28.16 -3.53 5.22
C LYS A 164 27.99 -5.02 5.50
N ILE A 165 27.92 -5.38 6.77
CA ILE A 165 27.79 -6.77 7.25
C ILE A 165 26.42 -6.90 7.95
N GLY A 166 25.68 -7.97 7.60
CA GLY A 166 24.38 -8.25 8.20
C GLY A 166 24.51 -9.19 9.40
N ASP A 167 25.16 -8.72 10.43
CA ASP A 167 25.35 -9.47 11.67
C ASP A 167 24.33 -9.11 12.76
N ARG A 168 24.45 -9.75 13.92
CA ARG A 168 23.61 -9.53 15.09
C ARG A 168 23.67 -8.09 15.63
N PHE A 169 24.81 -7.42 15.51
CA PHE A 169 24.97 -6.05 15.99
C PHE A 169 24.22 -5.07 15.08
N ALA A 170 24.35 -5.24 13.76
CA ALA A 170 23.61 -4.46 12.79
C ALA A 170 22.10 -4.64 12.92
N ALA A 171 21.63 -5.86 13.26
CA ALA A 171 20.22 -6.15 13.50
C ALA A 171 19.68 -5.54 14.80
N LEU A 172 20.54 -5.30 15.81
CA LEU A 172 20.18 -4.63 17.07
C LEU A 172 20.03 -3.11 16.92
N GLU A 173 20.75 -2.47 16.03
CA GLU A 173 20.76 -1.01 15.91
C GLU A 173 19.37 -0.39 15.68
N PRO A 174 18.48 -0.92 14.81
CA PRO A 174 17.09 -0.40 14.70
C PRO A 174 16.31 -0.50 16.01
N ILE A 175 16.55 -1.55 16.79
CA ILE A 175 15.89 -1.75 18.07
C ILE A 175 16.38 -0.73 19.08
N LYS A 176 17.71 -0.53 19.19
CA LYS A 176 18.30 0.49 20.07
C LYS A 176 17.79 1.89 19.75
N GLN A 177 17.79 2.25 18.47
CA GLN A 177 17.25 3.54 18.01
C GLN A 177 15.77 3.70 18.42
N GLY A 178 14.95 2.70 18.11
CA GLY A 178 13.51 2.71 18.43
C GLY A 178 13.26 2.82 19.94
N ILE A 179 13.99 2.07 20.76
CA ILE A 179 13.85 2.13 22.23
C ILE A 179 14.23 3.52 22.75
N THR A 180 15.36 4.04 22.34
CA THR A 180 15.80 5.38 22.76
C THR A 180 14.77 6.45 22.42
N GLU A 181 14.21 6.40 21.20
CA GLU A 181 13.23 7.40 20.73
C GLU A 181 11.86 7.26 21.41
N ASN A 182 11.35 6.04 21.59
CA ASN A 182 9.96 5.83 22.02
C ASN A 182 9.81 5.59 23.52
N PHE A 183 10.91 5.22 24.25
CA PHE A 183 10.88 4.98 25.69
C PHE A 183 11.75 5.98 26.49
N GLY A 184 12.39 6.93 25.77
CA GLY A 184 13.10 8.04 26.40
C GLY A 184 14.50 7.71 26.93
N GLY A 185 15.07 6.55 26.57
CA GLY A 185 16.40 6.17 27.00
C GLY A 185 16.78 4.74 26.62
N TYR A 186 17.92 4.27 27.15
CA TYR A 186 18.42 2.92 26.94
C TYR A 186 18.84 2.34 28.29
N ALA A 187 17.97 1.57 28.92
CA ALA A 187 18.16 1.03 30.27
C ALA A 187 17.51 -0.35 30.42
N GLY A 188 17.93 -1.10 31.44
CA GLY A 188 17.36 -2.41 31.75
C GLY A 188 15.85 -2.31 32.00
N ALA A 189 15.08 -3.24 31.43
CA ALA A 189 13.62 -3.35 31.53
C ALA A 189 12.82 -2.12 31.07
N ILE A 190 13.45 -1.15 30.37
CA ILE A 190 12.79 0.09 29.93
C ILE A 190 11.63 -0.16 28.96
N ALA A 191 11.71 -1.25 28.19
CA ALA A 191 10.69 -1.65 27.22
C ALA A 191 9.84 -2.85 27.72
N ALA A 192 9.65 -2.98 29.02
CA ALA A 192 8.83 -4.04 29.58
C ALA A 192 7.40 -4.00 29.00
N GLY A 193 6.93 -5.16 28.50
CA GLY A 193 5.63 -5.30 27.84
C GLY A 193 5.66 -5.12 26.31
N LEU A 194 6.77 -4.66 25.74
CA LEU A 194 6.95 -4.66 24.29
C LEU A 194 7.26 -6.09 23.79
N LYS A 195 6.56 -6.51 22.74
CA LYS A 195 6.85 -7.74 22.01
C LYS A 195 7.63 -7.42 20.72
N LEU A 196 8.65 -8.22 20.41
CA LEU A 196 9.40 -8.10 19.17
C LEU A 196 9.18 -9.32 18.30
N ARG A 197 8.53 -9.11 17.15
CA ARG A 197 8.32 -10.14 16.12
C ARG A 197 9.51 -10.20 15.18
N LEU A 198 10.04 -11.40 14.97
CA LEU A 198 11.23 -11.64 14.15
C LEU A 198 11.15 -13.01 13.46
N ASP A 199 11.97 -13.18 12.43
CA ASP A 199 12.15 -14.46 11.76
C ASP A 199 13.23 -15.32 12.46
N TRP A 200 13.56 -16.47 11.89
CA TRP A 200 14.59 -17.39 12.38
C TRP A 200 15.98 -17.11 11.79
N GLY A 201 16.22 -15.90 11.31
CA GLY A 201 17.54 -15.50 10.83
C GLY A 201 18.61 -15.63 11.91
N THR A 202 19.82 -16.07 11.53
CA THR A 202 20.93 -16.31 12.46
C THR A 202 21.35 -15.07 13.24
N GLN A 203 21.15 -13.87 12.70
CA GLN A 203 21.38 -12.60 13.38
C GLN A 203 20.44 -12.42 14.60
N TYR A 204 19.20 -12.92 14.51
CA TYR A 204 18.18 -12.77 15.56
C TYR A 204 18.21 -13.89 16.61
N THR A 205 18.71 -15.09 16.23
CA THR A 205 18.81 -16.23 17.14
C THR A 205 20.15 -16.29 17.89
N SER A 206 20.97 -15.25 17.78
CA SER A 206 22.24 -15.16 18.49
C SER A 206 22.03 -14.82 19.97
N HIS A 207 22.83 -15.42 20.85
CA HIS A 207 22.79 -15.13 22.29
C HIS A 207 22.96 -13.64 22.62
N VAL A 208 23.72 -12.90 21.81
CA VAL A 208 23.91 -11.45 21.98
C VAL A 208 22.61 -10.71 21.73
N PHE A 209 21.92 -11.01 20.62
CA PHE A 209 20.65 -10.36 20.28
C PHE A 209 19.57 -10.69 21.31
N GLU A 210 19.42 -11.96 21.66
CA GLU A 210 18.45 -12.40 22.67
C GLU A 210 18.77 -11.85 24.07
N GLY A 211 20.04 -11.81 24.45
CA GLY A 211 20.47 -11.26 25.74
C GLY A 211 20.16 -9.78 25.87
N GLU A 212 20.47 -9.00 24.84
CA GLU A 212 20.23 -7.56 24.81
C GLU A 212 18.73 -7.22 24.81
N THR A 213 17.93 -7.89 24.00
CA THR A 213 16.49 -7.69 23.96
C THR A 213 15.83 -8.10 25.28
N ARG A 214 16.27 -9.19 25.89
CA ARG A 214 15.79 -9.60 27.21
C ARG A 214 16.17 -8.61 28.31
N TRP A 215 17.41 -8.08 28.27
CA TRP A 215 17.83 -7.04 29.20
C TRP A 215 16.98 -5.79 29.11
N LEU A 216 16.56 -5.39 27.89
CA LEU A 216 15.63 -4.29 27.66
C LEU A 216 14.20 -4.57 28.15
N GLY A 217 13.88 -5.79 28.53
CA GLY A 217 12.53 -6.22 28.94
C GLY A 217 11.62 -6.58 27.77
N ILE A 218 12.17 -6.76 26.57
CA ILE A 218 11.43 -7.10 25.36
C ILE A 218 11.13 -8.60 25.32
N GLU A 219 9.86 -8.95 25.08
CA GLU A 219 9.43 -10.33 24.84
C GLU A 219 9.65 -10.71 23.36
N LEU A 220 10.49 -11.72 23.10
CA LEU A 220 10.71 -12.20 21.74
C LEU A 220 9.58 -13.11 21.28
N SER A 221 9.05 -12.84 20.10
CA SER A 221 8.00 -13.60 19.44
C SER A 221 8.47 -14.05 18.07
N HIS A 222 8.96 -15.27 17.98
CA HIS A 222 9.40 -15.83 16.69
C HIS A 222 8.20 -16.15 15.80
N ALA A 223 8.34 -15.92 14.50
CA ALA A 223 7.39 -16.40 13.51
C ALA A 223 7.39 -17.93 13.53
N PHE A 224 6.22 -18.57 13.34
CA PHE A 224 6.18 -20.02 13.24
C PHE A 224 6.99 -20.48 12.04
N VAL A 225 7.71 -21.60 12.19
CA VAL A 225 8.51 -22.20 11.11
C VAL A 225 7.60 -22.52 9.93
N ALA A 226 7.97 -22.06 8.74
CA ALA A 226 7.20 -22.19 7.49
C ALA A 226 5.88 -21.38 7.40
N GLU A 227 5.62 -20.44 8.31
CA GLU A 227 4.48 -19.53 8.23
C GLU A 227 4.92 -18.07 8.07
N PRO A 228 5.26 -17.62 6.85
CA PRO A 228 5.71 -16.25 6.58
C PRO A 228 4.65 -15.19 6.92
N GLN A 229 3.38 -15.57 7.03
CA GLN A 229 2.28 -14.65 7.33
C GLN A 229 2.40 -13.99 8.72
N CYS A 230 3.18 -14.59 9.61
CA CYS A 230 3.31 -14.11 10.99
C CYS A 230 4.10 -12.80 11.13
N ASN A 231 4.98 -12.43 10.18
CA ASN A 231 5.73 -11.16 10.18
C ASN A 231 5.29 -10.21 9.05
N GLY A 232 4.06 -10.36 8.58
CA GLY A 232 3.53 -9.68 7.39
C GLY A 232 3.62 -8.14 7.41
N VAL A 233 3.70 -7.52 8.59
CA VAL A 233 3.86 -6.05 8.71
C VAL A 233 5.29 -5.66 8.32
N ALA A 234 6.31 -6.31 8.87
CA ALA A 234 7.71 -6.04 8.54
C ALA A 234 8.01 -6.44 7.09
N GLU A 235 7.55 -7.59 6.62
CA GLU A 235 7.70 -8.03 5.22
C GLU A 235 7.07 -7.03 4.23
N ARG A 236 5.87 -6.54 4.54
CA ARG A 236 5.21 -5.52 3.71
C ARG A 236 6.00 -4.22 3.68
N PHE A 237 6.55 -3.81 4.79
CA PHE A 237 7.40 -2.63 4.87
C PHE A 237 8.70 -2.83 4.08
N MET A 238 9.41 -3.97 4.25
CA MET A 238 10.61 -4.28 3.47
C MET A 238 10.35 -4.26 1.96
N ARG A 239 9.20 -4.74 1.55
CA ARG A 239 8.78 -4.64 0.16
C ARG A 239 8.60 -3.20 -0.28
N THR A 240 7.97 -2.35 0.53
CA THR A 240 7.80 -0.92 0.24
C THR A 240 9.15 -0.23 0.11
N VAL A 241 10.09 -0.48 1.04
CA VAL A 241 11.46 0.05 0.97
C VAL A 241 12.16 -0.36 -0.32
N LYS A 242 12.03 -1.63 -0.72
CA LYS A 242 12.62 -2.11 -1.98
C LYS A 242 12.05 -1.38 -3.19
N GLU A 243 10.74 -1.27 -3.29
CA GLU A 243 10.04 -0.75 -4.46
C GLU A 243 10.06 0.78 -4.57
N GLU A 244 10.06 1.48 -3.44
CA GLU A 244 9.98 2.95 -3.39
C GLU A 244 11.35 3.62 -3.12
N CYS A 245 12.38 2.83 -2.76
CA CYS A 245 13.70 3.36 -2.44
C CYS A 245 14.83 2.53 -3.06
N LEU A 246 15.06 1.29 -2.60
CA LEU A 246 16.28 0.56 -2.92
C LEU A 246 16.44 0.19 -4.40
N TRP A 247 15.34 -0.07 -5.11
CA TRP A 247 15.36 -0.44 -6.53
C TRP A 247 15.28 0.75 -7.50
N LEU A 248 14.98 1.94 -6.98
CA LEU A 248 14.88 3.16 -7.79
C LEU A 248 16.22 3.90 -7.90
N PHE A 249 17.16 3.60 -7.01
CA PHE A 249 18.43 4.33 -6.93
C PHE A 249 19.63 3.39 -7.04
N ASP A 250 20.64 3.86 -7.75
CA ASP A 250 21.92 3.19 -7.87
C ASP A 250 22.93 3.89 -6.96
N PHE A 251 23.11 3.35 -5.77
CA PHE A 251 23.97 3.95 -4.73
C PHE A 251 25.45 3.75 -5.03
N GLU A 252 26.22 4.82 -4.97
CA GLU A 252 27.68 4.76 -5.14
C GLU A 252 28.38 4.11 -3.95
N ASN A 253 28.01 4.51 -2.73
CA ASN A 253 28.66 4.09 -1.50
C ASN A 253 27.68 4.00 -0.32
N LEU A 254 28.19 3.54 0.85
CA LEU A 254 27.40 3.35 2.06
C LEU A 254 26.80 4.64 2.60
N GLU A 255 27.56 5.75 2.56
CA GLU A 255 27.13 7.01 3.13
C GLU A 255 25.95 7.61 2.33
N GLN A 256 26.04 7.56 1.00
CA GLN A 256 24.94 7.96 0.14
C GLN A 256 23.69 7.12 0.39
N ALA A 257 23.86 5.79 0.51
CA ALA A 257 22.75 4.90 0.80
C ALA A 257 22.10 5.21 2.17
N ARG A 258 22.91 5.45 3.21
CA ARG A 258 22.42 5.83 4.54
C ARG A 258 21.61 7.10 4.51
N ALA A 259 22.14 8.15 3.90
CA ALA A 259 21.47 9.45 3.81
C ALA A 259 20.13 9.34 3.04
N HIS A 260 20.14 8.65 1.90
CA HIS A 260 18.96 8.48 1.07
C HIS A 260 17.88 7.63 1.73
N ILE A 261 18.26 6.52 2.35
CA ILE A 261 17.33 5.64 3.07
C ILE A 261 16.75 6.38 4.29
N ALA A 262 17.55 7.13 5.04
CA ALA A 262 17.06 7.92 6.17
C ALA A 262 16.01 8.94 5.73
N ALA A 263 16.26 9.68 4.64
CA ALA A 263 15.30 10.61 4.07
C ALA A 263 14.01 9.90 3.60
N PHE A 264 14.13 8.72 2.98
CA PHE A 264 12.97 7.92 2.60
C PHE A 264 12.15 7.47 3.83
N ILE A 265 12.79 7.03 4.91
CA ILE A 265 12.10 6.61 6.14
C ILE A 265 11.35 7.79 6.77
N ASP A 266 11.93 8.97 6.76
CA ASP A 266 11.26 10.18 7.24
C ASP A 266 10.01 10.50 6.41
N LEU A 267 10.14 10.52 5.08
CA LEU A 267 9.00 10.68 4.16
C LEU A 267 7.95 9.60 4.38
N TYR A 268 8.35 8.33 4.52
CA TYR A 268 7.42 7.23 4.79
C TYR A 268 6.64 7.47 6.08
N ASN A 269 7.30 7.84 7.16
CA ASN A 269 6.64 8.07 8.44
C ASN A 269 5.67 9.26 8.40
N HIS A 270 5.98 10.31 7.65
CA HIS A 270 5.22 11.57 7.69
C HIS A 270 4.24 11.75 6.52
N GLU A 271 4.45 11.07 5.39
CA GLU A 271 3.63 11.31 4.18
C GLU A 271 2.97 10.06 3.59
N TRP A 272 3.44 8.83 3.91
CA TRP A 272 2.84 7.61 3.39
C TRP A 272 1.45 7.37 3.96
N LEU A 273 0.43 7.34 3.09
CA LEU A 273 -0.96 7.13 3.51
C LEU A 273 -1.29 5.65 3.67
N ILE A 274 -1.85 5.28 4.83
CA ILE A 274 -2.21 3.89 5.17
C ILE A 274 -3.72 3.72 5.15
N GLU A 275 -4.25 2.96 4.19
CA GLU A 275 -5.70 2.77 4.02
C GLU A 275 -6.37 2.17 5.28
N ARG A 276 -5.77 1.14 5.90
CA ARG A 276 -6.31 0.51 7.11
C ARG A 276 -6.36 1.44 8.34
N LEU A 277 -5.60 2.51 8.32
CA LEU A 277 -5.57 3.54 9.36
C LEU A 277 -6.38 4.80 8.96
N GLY A 278 -7.32 4.67 8.02
CA GLY A 278 -8.14 5.79 7.55
C GLY A 278 -7.33 6.83 6.77
N TYR A 279 -6.30 6.41 6.05
CA TYR A 279 -5.38 7.29 5.30
C TYR A 279 -4.62 8.28 6.19
N ARG A 280 -4.37 7.93 7.45
CA ARG A 280 -3.40 8.62 8.30
C ARG A 280 -1.99 8.18 7.95
N THR A 281 -1.02 9.03 8.23
CA THR A 281 0.40 8.68 8.10
C THR A 281 0.85 7.85 9.32
N PRO A 282 1.92 7.05 9.19
CA PRO A 282 2.42 6.24 10.31
C PRO A 282 2.73 7.06 11.57
N ALA A 283 3.36 8.23 11.44
CA ALA A 283 3.70 9.08 12.58
C ALA A 283 2.45 9.65 13.29
N VAL A 284 1.43 10.06 12.53
CA VAL A 284 0.16 10.54 13.10
C VAL A 284 -0.55 9.41 13.83
N ALA A 285 -0.70 8.25 13.17
CA ALA A 285 -1.35 7.09 13.77
C ALA A 285 -0.62 6.61 15.03
N HIS A 286 0.73 6.62 15.02
CA HIS A 286 1.52 6.22 16.17
C HIS A 286 1.25 7.09 17.40
N ARG A 287 1.22 8.41 17.22
CA ARG A 287 0.95 9.37 18.30
C ARG A 287 -0.48 9.23 18.85
N GLU A 288 -1.48 9.07 17.99
CA GLU A 288 -2.87 8.89 18.40
C GLU A 288 -3.05 7.59 19.20
N LEU A 289 -2.49 6.46 18.70
CA LEU A 289 -2.55 5.17 19.37
C LEU A 289 -1.72 5.07 20.68
N LEU A 290 -0.79 6.02 20.92
CA LEU A 290 -0.15 6.21 22.21
C LEU A 290 -1.07 6.95 23.20
N GLN A 291 -1.76 8.00 22.72
CA GLN A 291 -2.65 8.82 23.56
C GLN A 291 -3.92 8.07 24.01
N GLU A 292 -4.48 7.22 23.15
CA GLU A 292 -5.63 6.37 23.50
C GLU A 292 -5.31 5.32 24.59
N ALA A 293 -4.03 5.15 24.91
CA ALA A 293 -3.54 4.16 25.88
C ALA A 293 -3.20 4.76 27.27
N ALA A 294 -3.12 6.08 27.36
CA ALA A 294 -2.88 6.84 28.58
C ALA A 294 -4.19 7.25 29.27
#